data_0afcb89ff0583c819d4d904e3a181dfb
#
_entry.id   0afcb89ff0583c819d4d904e3a181dfb
#
_cell.length_a   1.000
_cell.length_b   1.000
_cell.length_c   1.000
_cell.angle_alpha   90.00
_cell.angle_beta   90.00
_cell.angle_gamma   90.00
#
_symmetry.space_group_name_H-M   'P 1'
#
loop_
_entity.id
_entity.type
_entity.pdbx_description
1 polymer ?
#
loop_
_entity_poly.entity_id
_entity_poly.type
_entity_poly.pdbx_seq_one_letter_code
_entity_poly.pdbx_strand_id
1 'polypeptide(L)'
;MRTSPQHILVSDFDGTMTKHDFFDLARRDLPSAADHDHWADYVDGRITHFEALARIFGSIRTDWAGIEGVLERMELDPGLPEAVSRLRAAGWEILVASAGCAWYIRRLLDKAGVQLEV
;
A
#
# COMPACT_ATOMS: atom_id res chain seq x y z
N MET A 1 26.00 -4.49 17.48
CA MET A 1 26.22 -3.51 16.41
C MET A 1 25.60 -4.02 15.11
N ARG A 2 24.78 -3.20 14.49
CA ARG A 2 24.12 -3.60 13.25
C ARG A 2 25.09 -3.47 12.09
N THR A 3 25.28 -4.55 11.32
CA THR A 3 26.10 -4.53 10.12
C THR A 3 25.35 -3.81 9.01
N SER A 4 26.03 -2.98 8.22
CA SER A 4 25.44 -2.36 7.03
C SER A 4 25.02 -3.44 6.03
N PRO A 5 23.84 -3.32 5.41
CA PRO A 5 23.43 -4.29 4.41
C PRO A 5 24.32 -4.20 3.17
N GLN A 6 24.57 -5.34 2.54
CA GLN A 6 25.33 -5.42 1.29
C GLN A 6 24.47 -5.08 0.08
N HIS A 7 23.16 -5.31 0.19
CA HIS A 7 22.21 -5.12 -0.90
C HIS A 7 20.94 -4.48 -0.38
N ILE A 8 20.28 -3.71 -1.22
CA ILE A 8 19.01 -3.11 -0.93
C ILE A 8 18.01 -3.53 -2.00
N LEU A 9 16.89 -4.12 -1.55
CA LEU A 9 15.76 -4.45 -2.41
C LEU A 9 14.72 -3.34 -2.24
N VAL A 10 14.42 -2.64 -3.30
CA VAL A 10 13.32 -1.66 -3.31
C VAL A 10 12.09 -2.35 -3.90
N SER A 11 11.03 -2.43 -3.13
CA SER A 11 9.81 -3.13 -3.52
C SER A 11 8.60 -2.21 -3.50
N ASP A 12 7.73 -2.39 -4.47
CA ASP A 12 6.36 -1.91 -4.42
C ASP A 12 5.59 -2.65 -3.31
N PHE A 13 4.41 -2.16 -2.95
CA PHE A 13 3.59 -2.76 -1.90
C PHE A 13 2.28 -3.31 -2.46
N ASP A 14 1.38 -2.43 -2.91
CA ASP A 14 0.05 -2.81 -3.39
C ASP A 14 0.13 -3.73 -4.61
N GLY A 15 -0.47 -4.91 -4.53
CA GLY A 15 -0.42 -5.89 -5.62
C GLY A 15 0.91 -6.64 -5.75
N THR A 16 1.90 -6.32 -4.93
CA THR A 16 3.22 -6.98 -4.89
C THR A 16 3.41 -7.74 -3.59
N MET A 17 3.34 -7.05 -2.45
CA MET A 17 3.33 -7.67 -1.12
C MET A 17 1.92 -8.02 -0.67
N THR A 18 0.91 -7.44 -1.29
CA THR A 18 -0.51 -7.76 -1.11
C THR A 18 -1.08 -8.33 -2.40
N LYS A 19 -2.15 -9.11 -2.27
CA LYS A 19 -2.85 -9.66 -3.42
C LYS A 19 -3.64 -8.60 -4.18
N HIS A 20 -4.25 -7.66 -3.45
CA HIS A 20 -5.10 -6.62 -4.00
C HIS A 20 -4.58 -5.24 -3.67
N ASP A 21 -4.89 -4.29 -4.54
CA ASP A 21 -4.55 -2.88 -4.40
C ASP A 21 -5.59 -2.16 -3.53
N PHE A 22 -5.14 -1.33 -2.59
CA PHE A 22 -6.03 -0.58 -1.70
C PHE A 22 -6.99 0.30 -2.49
N PHE A 23 -6.46 0.98 -3.48
CA PHE A 23 -7.23 1.92 -4.29
C PHE A 23 -8.36 1.23 -5.03
N ASP A 24 -8.10 0.09 -5.66
CA ASP A 24 -9.12 -0.68 -6.38
C ASP A 24 -10.21 -1.17 -5.44
N LEU A 25 -9.83 -1.67 -4.27
CA LEU A 25 -10.79 -2.12 -3.26
C LEU A 25 -11.64 -0.96 -2.73
N ALA A 26 -11.01 0.17 -2.42
CA ALA A 26 -11.70 1.33 -1.89
C ALA A 26 -12.70 1.90 -2.90
N ARG A 27 -12.33 2.00 -4.17
CA ARG A 27 -13.22 2.44 -5.24
C ARG A 27 -14.44 1.55 -5.40
N ARG A 28 -14.23 0.24 -5.29
CA ARG A 28 -15.30 -0.75 -5.46
C ARG A 28 -16.22 -0.82 -4.25
N ASP A 29 -15.64 -0.78 -3.04
CA ASP A 29 -16.34 -1.21 -1.83
C ASP A 29 -16.74 -0.05 -0.90
N LEU A 30 -16.12 1.11 -1.01
CA LEU A 30 -16.41 2.24 -0.12
C LEU A 30 -17.28 3.30 -0.82
N PRO A 31 -18.26 3.87 -0.07
CA PRO A 31 -19.05 4.97 -0.61
C PRO A 31 -18.21 6.21 -0.91
N SER A 32 -18.52 6.89 -2.00
CA SER A 32 -17.88 8.14 -2.38
C SER A 32 -18.92 9.28 -2.44
N ALA A 33 -18.50 10.46 -2.02
CA ALA A 33 -19.32 11.67 -2.16
C ALA A 33 -19.28 12.27 -3.57
N ALA A 34 -18.35 11.83 -4.41
CA ALA A 34 -18.16 12.37 -5.76
C ALA A 34 -18.78 11.45 -6.81
N ASP A 35 -19.57 12.05 -7.71
CA ASP A 35 -20.11 11.37 -8.90
C ASP A 35 -19.17 11.47 -10.10
N HIS A 36 -17.93 11.93 -9.88
CA HIS A 36 -16.96 12.19 -10.93
C HIS A 36 -15.84 11.18 -10.93
N ASP A 37 -15.44 10.72 -12.12
CA ASP A 37 -14.33 9.80 -12.32
C ASP A 37 -13.00 10.57 -12.41
N HIS A 38 -12.38 10.79 -11.29
CA HIS A 38 -11.07 11.46 -11.20
C HIS A 38 -9.94 10.67 -11.85
N TRP A 39 -10.08 9.35 -11.91
CA TRP A 39 -9.08 8.51 -12.56
C TRP A 39 -9.10 8.73 -14.08
N ALA A 40 -10.28 8.86 -14.66
CA ALA A 40 -10.41 9.18 -16.08
C ALA A 40 -9.75 10.53 -16.42
N ASP A 41 -9.89 11.53 -15.55
CA ASP A 41 -9.22 12.82 -15.73
C ASP A 41 -7.68 12.68 -15.77
N TYR A 42 -7.14 11.82 -14.93
CA TYR A 42 -5.70 11.52 -14.95
C TYR A 42 -5.31 10.82 -16.27
N VAL A 43 -6.05 9.82 -16.68
CA VAL A 43 -5.77 9.08 -17.93
C VAL A 43 -5.84 10.02 -19.14
N ASP A 44 -6.78 10.97 -19.13
CA ASP A 44 -6.95 11.98 -20.19
C ASP A 44 -5.91 13.11 -20.13
N GLY A 45 -5.03 13.11 -19.12
CA GLY A 45 -3.99 14.11 -18.97
C GLY A 45 -4.43 15.45 -18.40
N ARG A 46 -5.65 15.53 -17.81
CA ARG A 46 -6.21 16.77 -17.26
C ARG A 46 -5.67 17.10 -15.88
N ILE A 47 -5.33 16.08 -15.10
CA ILE A 47 -4.76 16.22 -13.76
C ILE A 47 -3.59 15.25 -13.61
N THR A 48 -2.75 15.49 -12.59
CA THR A 48 -1.62 14.61 -12.28
C THR A 48 -2.12 13.35 -11.57
N HIS A 49 -1.27 12.33 -11.53
CA HIS A 49 -1.53 11.10 -10.77
C HIS A 49 -1.79 11.41 -9.28
N PHE A 50 -0.96 12.25 -8.69
CA PHE A 50 -1.12 12.66 -7.30
C PHE A 50 -2.46 13.37 -7.05
N GLU A 51 -2.84 14.29 -7.95
CA GLU A 51 -4.12 14.99 -7.83
C GLU A 51 -5.31 14.04 -7.93
N ALA A 52 -5.24 13.04 -8.83
CA ALA A 52 -6.28 12.03 -8.95
C ALA A 52 -6.43 11.23 -7.65
N LEU A 53 -5.34 10.74 -7.09
CA LEU A 53 -5.35 10.00 -5.82
C LEU A 53 -5.88 10.85 -4.68
N ALA A 54 -5.44 12.11 -4.56
CA ALA A 54 -5.90 13.02 -3.51
C ALA A 54 -7.40 13.27 -3.59
N ARG A 55 -7.94 13.47 -4.79
CA ARG A 55 -9.37 13.69 -5.00
C ARG A 55 -10.19 12.45 -4.71
N ILE A 56 -9.72 11.28 -5.14
CA ILE A 56 -10.41 10.01 -4.90
C ILE A 56 -10.46 9.70 -3.41
N PHE A 57 -9.31 9.72 -2.73
CA PHE A 57 -9.26 9.46 -1.30
C PHE A 57 -10.05 10.50 -0.50
N GLY A 58 -10.00 11.77 -0.90
CA GLY A 58 -10.76 12.84 -0.27
C GLY A 58 -12.27 12.72 -0.43
N SER A 59 -12.73 11.96 -1.43
CA SER A 59 -14.16 11.75 -1.70
C SER A 59 -14.76 10.55 -0.95
N ILE A 60 -13.95 9.70 -0.35
CA ILE A 60 -14.42 8.51 0.35
C ILE A 60 -15.18 8.92 1.62
N ARG A 61 -16.36 8.32 1.80
CA ARG A 61 -17.22 8.51 2.97
C ARG A 61 -17.37 7.20 3.73
N THR A 62 -16.55 7.04 4.75
CA THR A 62 -16.55 5.82 5.57
C THR A 62 -15.99 6.11 6.96
N ASP A 63 -16.11 5.14 7.85
CA ASP A 63 -15.50 5.15 9.17
C ASP A 63 -14.29 4.20 9.24
N TRP A 64 -13.70 4.07 10.43
CA TRP A 64 -12.57 3.18 10.64
C TRP A 64 -12.89 1.72 10.30
N ALA A 65 -14.09 1.25 10.61
CA ALA A 65 -14.48 -0.13 10.30
C ALA A 65 -14.46 -0.40 8.80
N GLY A 66 -14.90 0.57 8.00
CA GLY A 66 -14.84 0.46 6.55
C GLY A 66 -13.41 0.40 6.03
N ILE A 67 -12.53 1.24 6.55
CA ILE A 67 -11.10 1.25 6.20
C ILE A 67 -10.43 -0.08 6.60
N GLU A 68 -10.65 -0.52 7.84
CA GLU A 68 -10.08 -1.80 8.31
C GLU A 68 -10.56 -2.98 7.46
N GLY A 69 -11.82 -2.97 7.04
CA GLY A 69 -12.35 -4.00 6.15
C GLY A 69 -11.62 -4.03 4.80
N VAL A 70 -11.29 -2.88 4.24
CA VAL A 70 -10.48 -2.81 3.01
C VAL A 70 -9.08 -3.37 3.25
N LEU A 71 -8.43 -3.00 4.36
CA LEU A 71 -7.10 -3.50 4.68
C LEU A 71 -7.07 -5.02 4.80
N GLU A 72 -8.08 -5.62 5.43
CA GLU A 72 -8.18 -7.08 5.53
C GLU A 72 -8.30 -7.73 4.15
N ARG A 73 -9.06 -7.13 3.25
CA ARG A 73 -9.26 -7.65 1.89
C ARG A 73 -8.04 -7.47 0.98
N MET A 74 -7.07 -6.66 1.38
CA MET A 74 -5.82 -6.53 0.60
C MET A 74 -5.01 -7.82 0.59
N GLU A 75 -5.15 -8.65 1.61
CA GLU A 75 -4.49 -9.94 1.73
C GLU A 75 -2.96 -9.84 1.60
N LEU A 76 -2.31 -9.41 2.68
CA LEU A 76 -0.86 -9.41 2.76
C LEU A 76 -0.33 -10.83 2.59
N ASP A 77 0.73 -11.00 1.78
CA ASP A 77 1.32 -12.30 1.54
C ASP A 77 1.73 -12.96 2.86
N PRO A 78 1.19 -14.13 3.20
CA PRO A 78 1.51 -14.80 4.46
C PRO A 78 2.97 -15.25 4.54
N GLY A 79 3.66 -15.38 3.42
CA GLY A 79 5.08 -15.71 3.36
C GLY A 79 6.01 -14.52 3.54
N LEU A 80 5.48 -13.29 3.65
CA LEU A 80 6.30 -12.09 3.73
C LEU A 80 7.24 -12.06 4.94
N PRO A 81 6.80 -12.38 6.18
CA PRO A 81 7.70 -12.34 7.34
C PRO A 81 8.91 -13.26 7.18
N GLU A 82 8.70 -14.48 6.69
CA GLU A 82 9.79 -15.43 6.46
C GLU A 82 10.72 -14.95 5.34
N ALA A 83 10.16 -14.45 4.23
CA ALA A 83 10.94 -13.93 3.11
C ALA A 83 11.86 -12.78 3.54
N VAL A 84 11.32 -11.83 4.32
CA VAL A 84 12.10 -10.70 4.86
C VAL A 84 13.22 -11.20 5.76
N SER A 85 12.93 -12.15 6.65
CA SER A 85 13.92 -12.72 7.55
C SER A 85 15.05 -13.40 6.78
N ARG A 86 14.72 -14.17 5.76
CA ARG A 86 15.71 -14.87 4.93
C ARG A 86 16.56 -13.91 4.12
N LEU A 87 15.96 -12.86 3.56
CA LEU A 87 16.69 -11.84 2.81
C LEU A 87 17.66 -11.09 3.73
N ARG A 88 17.23 -10.70 4.92
CA ARG A 88 18.10 -10.03 5.89
C ARG A 88 19.26 -10.91 6.32
N ALA A 89 19.02 -12.21 6.53
CA ALA A 89 20.08 -13.17 6.85
C ALA A 89 21.10 -13.31 5.72
N ALA A 90 20.69 -13.05 4.48
CA ALA A 90 21.56 -13.09 3.30
C ALA A 90 22.22 -11.73 2.98
N GLY A 91 22.07 -10.73 3.85
CA GLY A 91 22.71 -9.42 3.68
C GLY A 91 21.87 -8.39 2.93
N TRP A 92 20.59 -8.65 2.73
CA TRP A 92 19.66 -7.72 2.09
C TRP A 92 18.90 -6.89 3.12
N GLU A 93 18.66 -5.63 2.79
CA GLU A 93 17.62 -4.82 3.44
C GLU A 93 16.52 -4.55 2.43
N ILE A 94 15.28 -4.41 2.91
CA ILE A 94 14.12 -4.20 2.08
C ILE A 94 13.54 -2.82 2.36
N LEU A 95 13.36 -2.05 1.29
CA LEU A 95 12.77 -0.72 1.32
C LEU A 95 11.48 -0.74 0.52
N VAL A 96 10.39 -0.24 1.09
CA VAL A 96 9.13 -0.12 0.39
C VAL A 96 9.03 1.26 -0.25
N ALA A 97 8.84 1.30 -1.56
CA ALA A 97 8.55 2.52 -2.31
C ALA A 97 7.22 2.33 -3.01
N SER A 98 6.21 3.07 -2.59
CA SER A 98 4.84 2.88 -3.06
C SER A 98 4.18 4.22 -3.41
N ALA A 99 3.31 4.21 -4.42
CA ALA A 99 2.41 5.33 -4.71
C ALA A 99 1.19 5.35 -3.78
N GLY A 100 1.06 4.36 -2.89
CA GLY A 100 -0.01 4.29 -1.90
C GLY A 100 0.24 5.19 -0.69
N CYS A 101 -0.40 4.84 0.42
CA CYS A 101 -0.32 5.61 1.65
C CYS A 101 0.52 4.88 2.70
N ALA A 102 1.55 5.54 3.23
CA ALA A 102 2.44 4.97 4.24
C ALA A 102 1.68 4.48 5.47
N TRP A 103 0.58 5.13 5.83
CA TRP A 103 -0.21 4.76 7.00
C TRP A 103 -0.75 3.33 6.91
N TYR A 104 -1.43 2.95 5.82
CA TYR A 104 -1.98 1.60 5.73
C TYR A 104 -0.88 0.56 5.50
N ILE A 105 0.17 0.93 4.79
CA ILE A 105 1.31 0.03 4.57
C ILE A 105 1.93 -0.36 5.90
N ARG A 106 2.25 0.62 6.75
CA ARG A 106 2.81 0.39 8.09
C ARG A 106 1.88 -0.41 8.97
N ARG A 107 0.58 -0.12 8.92
CA ARG A 107 -0.41 -0.85 9.70
C ARG A 107 -0.47 -2.33 9.33
N LEU A 108 -0.47 -2.66 8.05
CA LEU A 108 -0.46 -4.05 7.59
C LEU A 108 0.83 -4.77 7.96
N LEU A 109 1.97 -4.11 7.80
CA LEU A 109 3.27 -4.68 8.17
C LEU A 109 3.36 -4.90 9.69
N ASP A 110 2.89 -3.95 10.49
CA ASP A 110 2.87 -4.07 11.95
C ASP A 110 2.03 -5.25 12.41
N LYS A 111 0.86 -5.45 11.81
CA LYS A 111 -0.01 -6.60 12.12
C LYS A 111 0.67 -7.93 11.81
N ALA A 112 1.52 -7.98 10.79
CA ALA A 112 2.26 -9.18 10.41
C ALA A 112 3.57 -9.34 11.19
N GLY A 113 3.92 -8.37 12.03
CA GLY A 113 5.18 -8.39 12.79
C GLY A 113 6.41 -8.12 11.92
N VAL A 114 6.24 -7.43 10.80
CA VAL A 114 7.33 -7.10 9.86
C VAL A 114 7.65 -5.63 9.95
N GLN A 115 8.93 -5.31 10.17
CA GLN A 115 9.42 -3.93 10.18
C GLN A 115 10.23 -3.65 8.92
N LEU A 116 9.70 -2.78 8.07
CA LEU A 116 10.37 -2.32 6.85
C LEU A 116 10.38 -0.81 6.82
N GLU A 117 11.39 -0.26 6.16
CA GLU A 117 11.43 1.16 5.82
C GLU A 117 10.42 1.43 4.70
N VAL A 118 9.60 2.44 4.90
CA VAL A 118 8.52 2.79 3.97
C VAL A 118 8.65 4.21 3.49
#